data_f3327af4d23f0785c537c9e65e29376b
#
_entry.id   f3327af4d23f0785c537c9e65e29376b
#
_cell.length_a   1.000
_cell.length_b   1.000
_cell.length_c   1.000
_cell.angle_alpha   90.00
_cell.angle_beta   90.00
_cell.angle_gamma   90.00
#
_symmetry.space_group_name_H-M   'P 1'
#
loop_
_entity.id
_entity.type
_entity.pdbx_description
1 polymer ?
#
loop_
_entity_poly.entity_id
_entity_poly.type
_entity_poly.pdbx_seq_one_letter_code
_entity_poly.pdbx_strand_id
1 'polypeptide(L)'
;MFFDVTIIGAGVVGLSIAKFCSEQGYSVVVLEQESRAGEGISSRNSGVLHAGIYYPENSLKTKFCTSGNELLYEYANLKRINHKKIGKYIIASHKNEIEKLHKIYNQGIKNMVEVSLLSNRKMKEIYPDLKIEEAIFSPNTGIIDVPELISALEGDIQHNGGLISFKTNFIACLLYTSPSPRDGLLSRMPSSA
;
A
#
# COMPACT_ATOMS: atom_id res chain seq x y z
N MET A 1 -25.03 -18.91 -8.21
CA MET A 1 -24.85 -17.46 -8.39
C MET A 1 -23.55 -17.28 -9.14
N PHE A 2 -23.52 -16.43 -10.16
CA PHE A 2 -22.32 -16.16 -10.95
C PHE A 2 -21.83 -14.76 -10.60
N PHE A 3 -20.52 -14.57 -10.53
CA PHE A 3 -19.88 -13.28 -10.31
C PHE A 3 -18.92 -12.97 -11.46
N ASP A 4 -18.84 -11.69 -11.83
CA ASP A 4 -17.89 -11.22 -12.85
C ASP A 4 -16.46 -11.26 -12.31
N VAL A 5 -16.29 -10.96 -11.01
CA VAL A 5 -14.99 -10.89 -10.35
C VAL A 5 -15.05 -11.63 -9.01
N THR A 6 -14.12 -12.58 -8.84
CA THR A 6 -13.86 -13.24 -7.54
C THR A 6 -12.49 -12.84 -7.03
N ILE A 7 -12.42 -12.30 -5.83
CA ILE A 7 -11.19 -11.84 -5.17
C ILE A 7 -10.88 -12.76 -4.00
N ILE A 8 -9.64 -13.20 -3.91
CA ILE A 8 -9.17 -14.09 -2.86
C ILE A 8 -8.39 -13.28 -1.84
N GLY A 9 -8.91 -13.22 -0.61
CA GLY A 9 -8.37 -12.50 0.53
C GLY A 9 -8.99 -11.13 0.75
N ALA A 10 -9.51 -10.89 1.96
CA ALA A 10 -10.07 -9.62 2.42
C ALA A 10 -9.06 -8.77 3.18
N GLY A 11 -7.80 -8.75 2.75
CA GLY A 11 -6.81 -7.76 3.15
C GLY A 11 -7.02 -6.42 2.46
N VAL A 12 -6.29 -5.36 2.85
CA VAL A 12 -6.43 -4.01 2.28
C VAL A 12 -6.34 -3.99 0.75
N VAL A 13 -5.47 -4.81 0.16
CA VAL A 13 -5.32 -4.87 -1.31
C VAL A 13 -6.54 -5.49 -1.97
N GLY A 14 -6.99 -6.67 -1.49
CA GLY A 14 -8.16 -7.35 -2.03
C GLY A 14 -9.42 -6.50 -1.90
N LEU A 15 -9.64 -5.89 -0.74
CA LEU A 15 -10.79 -5.00 -0.51
C LEU A 15 -10.74 -3.75 -1.40
N SER A 16 -9.55 -3.16 -1.62
CA SER A 16 -9.42 -2.00 -2.52
C SER A 16 -9.75 -2.35 -3.97
N ILE A 17 -9.34 -3.54 -4.44
CA ILE A 17 -9.70 -4.05 -5.77
C ILE A 17 -11.21 -4.34 -5.84
N ALA A 18 -11.76 -5.00 -4.81
CA ALA A 18 -13.19 -5.31 -4.74
C ALA A 18 -14.05 -4.04 -4.81
N LYS A 19 -13.68 -3.03 -3.99
CA LYS A 19 -14.33 -1.72 -4.02
C LYS A 19 -14.31 -1.13 -5.43
N PHE A 20 -13.14 -1.04 -6.05
CA PHE A 20 -13.00 -0.50 -7.38
C PHE A 20 -13.87 -1.23 -8.41
N CYS A 21 -13.83 -2.56 -8.44
CA CYS A 21 -14.63 -3.35 -9.37
C CYS A 21 -16.15 -3.17 -9.13
N SER A 22 -16.59 -3.16 -7.88
CA SER A 22 -18.01 -2.96 -7.55
C SER A 22 -18.50 -1.55 -7.93
N GLU A 23 -17.67 -0.53 -7.78
CA GLU A 23 -17.97 0.85 -8.25
C GLU A 23 -18.09 0.95 -9.77
N GLN A 24 -17.42 0.06 -10.53
CA GLN A 24 -17.57 -0.04 -11.98
C GLN A 24 -18.79 -0.86 -12.42
N GLY A 25 -19.60 -1.33 -11.48
CA GLY A 25 -20.83 -2.10 -11.76
C GLY A 25 -20.62 -3.59 -11.95
N TYR A 26 -19.42 -4.13 -11.71
CA TYR A 26 -19.21 -5.58 -11.73
C TYR A 26 -19.83 -6.24 -10.49
N SER A 27 -20.39 -7.43 -10.68
CA SER A 27 -20.78 -8.31 -9.57
C SER A 27 -19.52 -8.92 -8.95
N VAL A 28 -19.26 -8.61 -7.68
CA VAL A 28 -18.02 -8.94 -6.99
C VAL A 28 -18.27 -9.84 -5.79
N VAL A 29 -17.44 -10.87 -5.63
CA VAL A 29 -17.34 -11.63 -4.37
C VAL A 29 -15.90 -11.66 -3.88
N VAL A 30 -15.72 -11.42 -2.58
CA VAL A 30 -14.44 -11.59 -1.87
C VAL A 30 -14.53 -12.86 -1.03
N LEU A 31 -13.57 -13.77 -1.18
CA LEU A 31 -13.46 -14.98 -0.38
C LEU A 31 -12.34 -14.80 0.65
N GLU A 32 -12.67 -14.93 1.94
CA GLU A 32 -11.73 -14.78 3.05
C GLU A 32 -11.76 -16.02 3.94
N GLN A 33 -10.59 -16.57 4.21
CA GLN A 33 -10.46 -17.76 5.06
C GLN A 33 -10.67 -17.47 6.54
N GLU A 34 -10.34 -16.26 6.97
CA GLU A 34 -10.47 -15.85 8.36
C GLU A 34 -11.90 -15.43 8.70
N SER A 35 -12.14 -15.13 9.97
CA SER A 35 -13.48 -14.77 10.46
C SER A 35 -13.86 -13.31 10.18
N ARG A 36 -12.88 -12.46 9.86
CA ARG A 36 -13.05 -11.03 9.59
C ARG A 36 -12.06 -10.56 8.53
N ALA A 37 -12.36 -9.43 7.92
CA ALA A 37 -11.43 -8.77 7.02
C ALA A 37 -10.21 -8.22 7.77
N GLY A 38 -9.08 -8.18 7.07
CA GLY A 38 -7.85 -7.60 7.59
C GLY A 38 -7.08 -8.44 8.62
N GLU A 39 -7.54 -9.62 9.02
CA GLU A 39 -6.89 -10.45 10.06
C GLU A 39 -5.47 -10.95 9.69
N GLY A 40 -5.11 -10.94 8.42
CA GLY A 40 -3.77 -11.30 7.95
C GLY A 40 -2.74 -10.20 8.17
N ILE A 41 -1.92 -9.93 7.14
CA ILE A 41 -0.84 -8.92 7.17
C ILE A 41 -1.39 -7.51 7.42
N SER A 42 -2.63 -7.23 7.00
CA SER A 42 -3.26 -5.91 7.16
C SER A 42 -3.51 -5.52 8.62
N SER A 43 -3.57 -6.45 9.55
CA SER A 43 -3.67 -6.17 11.00
C SER A 43 -2.30 -6.08 11.70
N ARG A 44 -1.21 -6.41 11.00
CA ARG A 44 0.14 -6.54 11.58
C ARG A 44 1.12 -5.52 10.97
N ASN A 45 0.73 -4.25 11.00
CA ASN A 45 1.53 -3.14 10.48
C ASN A 45 1.44 -1.94 11.42
N SER A 46 2.22 -0.90 11.14
CA SER A 46 2.27 0.32 11.95
C SER A 46 1.33 1.43 11.45
N GLY A 47 0.46 1.16 10.49
CA GLY A 47 -0.46 2.16 9.91
C GLY A 47 0.22 3.33 9.20
N VAL A 48 1.47 3.17 8.76
CA VAL A 48 2.22 4.26 8.12
C VAL A 48 1.81 4.42 6.66
N LEU A 49 1.38 5.63 6.30
CA LEU A 49 1.21 6.07 4.92
C LEU A 49 2.56 6.52 4.38
N HIS A 50 3.21 5.64 3.63
CA HIS A 50 4.53 5.91 3.05
C HIS A 50 4.46 6.87 1.87
N ALA A 51 5.44 7.79 1.77
CA ALA A 51 5.54 8.75 0.67
C ALA A 51 6.35 8.24 -0.55
N GLY A 52 7.00 7.08 -0.47
CA GLY A 52 7.73 6.51 -1.63
C GLY A 52 9.23 6.86 -1.72
N ILE A 53 9.86 7.34 -0.65
CA ILE A 53 11.23 7.88 -0.65
C ILE A 53 12.29 6.83 -1.06
N TYR A 54 12.15 5.58 -0.58
CA TYR A 54 13.24 4.58 -0.60
C TYR A 54 13.27 3.68 -1.83
N TYR A 55 12.22 3.70 -2.65
CA TYR A 55 12.06 2.70 -3.69
C TYR A 55 12.86 3.04 -4.95
N PRO A 56 13.32 2.04 -5.71
CA PRO A 56 14.03 2.29 -6.96
C PRO A 56 13.17 3.11 -7.93
N GLU A 57 13.82 4.04 -8.61
CA GLU A 57 13.19 4.85 -9.66
C GLU A 57 12.51 3.95 -10.70
N ASN A 58 11.36 4.38 -11.21
CA ASN A 58 10.56 3.67 -12.22
C ASN A 58 10.02 2.29 -11.80
N SER A 59 10.16 1.91 -10.53
CA SER A 59 9.52 0.68 -10.04
C SER A 59 8.00 0.87 -9.86
N LEU A 60 7.23 -0.22 -10.04
CA LEU A 60 5.80 -0.20 -9.74
C LEU A 60 5.54 0.21 -8.28
N LYS A 61 6.47 -0.15 -7.39
CA LYS A 61 6.38 0.20 -5.97
C LYS A 61 6.50 1.71 -5.74
N THR A 62 7.39 2.41 -6.46
CA THR A 62 7.47 3.87 -6.43
C THR A 62 6.20 4.48 -6.97
N LYS A 63 5.80 4.09 -8.18
CA LYS A 63 4.60 4.60 -8.85
C LYS A 63 3.35 4.48 -7.97
N PHE A 64 3.09 3.29 -7.43
CA PHE A 64 1.88 3.07 -6.63
C PHE A 64 1.99 3.62 -5.22
N CYS A 65 3.19 3.76 -4.64
CA CYS A 65 3.34 4.36 -3.33
C CYS A 65 3.10 5.87 -3.38
N THR A 66 3.65 6.57 -4.38
CA THR A 66 3.45 8.03 -4.52
C THR A 66 2.01 8.37 -4.82
N SER A 67 1.41 7.78 -5.87
CA SER A 67 0.00 8.04 -6.20
C SER A 67 -0.97 7.53 -5.13
N GLY A 68 -0.70 6.37 -4.55
CA GLY A 68 -1.53 5.79 -3.50
C GLY A 68 -1.51 6.59 -2.19
N ASN A 69 -0.44 7.31 -1.89
CA ASN A 69 -0.37 8.17 -0.72
C ASN A 69 -1.45 9.27 -0.79
N GLU A 70 -1.56 9.97 -1.92
CA GLU A 70 -2.57 11.02 -2.13
C GLU A 70 -3.99 10.44 -2.08
N LEU A 71 -4.23 9.38 -2.85
CA LEU A 71 -5.54 8.70 -2.90
C LEU A 71 -6.00 8.20 -1.53
N LEU A 72 -5.08 7.71 -0.69
CA LEU A 72 -5.43 7.27 0.67
C LEU A 72 -5.78 8.43 1.59
N TYR A 73 -5.12 9.59 1.49
CA TYR A 73 -5.52 10.78 2.23
C TYR A 73 -6.89 11.29 1.77
N GLU A 74 -7.15 11.34 0.47
CA GLU A 74 -8.45 11.73 -0.08
C GLU A 74 -9.56 10.79 0.41
N TYR A 75 -9.33 9.49 0.31
CA TYR A 75 -10.28 8.47 0.76
C TYR A 75 -10.52 8.54 2.27
N ALA A 76 -9.45 8.69 3.06
CA ALA A 76 -9.56 8.80 4.51
C ALA A 76 -10.34 10.05 4.93
N ASN A 77 -10.14 11.18 4.25
CA ASN A 77 -10.95 12.40 4.47
C ASN A 77 -12.43 12.17 4.11
N LEU A 78 -12.69 11.59 2.92
CA LEU A 78 -14.04 11.30 2.44
C LEU A 78 -14.81 10.40 3.40
N LYS A 79 -14.16 9.34 3.89
CA LYS A 79 -14.77 8.35 4.78
C LYS A 79 -14.64 8.68 6.26
N ARG A 80 -14.00 9.81 6.61
CA ARG A 80 -13.74 10.25 7.99
C ARG A 80 -12.95 9.22 8.81
N ILE A 81 -12.03 8.52 8.15
CA ILE A 81 -11.10 7.59 8.78
C ILE A 81 -10.06 8.40 9.57
N ASN A 82 -9.78 7.99 10.78
CA ASN A 82 -8.76 8.63 11.60
C ASN A 82 -7.38 8.50 10.94
N HIS A 83 -6.78 9.64 10.63
CA HIS A 83 -5.46 9.72 10.03
C HIS A 83 -4.78 11.04 10.40
N LYS A 84 -3.44 11.08 10.29
CA LYS A 84 -2.66 12.31 10.51
C LYS A 84 -1.47 12.36 9.57
N LYS A 85 -1.30 13.49 8.89
CA LYS A 85 -0.12 13.80 8.08
C LYS A 85 0.95 14.40 9.02
N ILE A 86 1.69 13.54 9.70
CA ILE A 86 2.65 13.94 10.76
C ILE A 86 4.05 14.21 10.24
N GLY A 87 4.34 13.84 9.01
CA GLY A 87 5.69 13.84 8.46
C GLY A 87 6.56 12.72 9.03
N LYS A 88 7.79 12.64 8.53
CA LYS A 88 8.81 11.70 8.99
C LYS A 88 10.19 12.33 8.90
N TYR A 89 11.00 12.13 9.93
CA TYR A 89 12.42 12.41 9.90
C TYR A 89 13.23 11.13 9.64
N ILE A 90 14.23 11.24 8.77
CA ILE A 90 15.26 10.23 8.58
C ILE A 90 16.54 10.90 9.02
N ILE A 91 17.19 10.38 10.04
CA ILE A 91 18.29 11.06 10.71
C ILE A 91 19.62 10.34 10.47
N ALA A 92 20.73 11.11 10.39
CA ALA A 92 22.09 10.67 10.57
C ALA A 92 22.55 11.11 11.96
N SER A 93 22.83 10.16 12.83
CA SER A 93 23.32 10.41 14.19
C SER A 93 24.85 10.53 14.22
N HIS A 94 25.52 10.05 13.17
CA HIS A 94 26.98 10.05 13.04
C HIS A 94 27.39 10.55 11.64
N LYS A 95 28.56 11.18 11.56
CA LYS A 95 29.08 11.73 10.29
C LYS A 95 29.22 10.70 9.18
N ASN A 96 29.54 9.45 9.50
CA ASN A 96 29.65 8.36 8.53
C ASN A 96 28.32 7.92 7.93
N GLU A 97 27.17 8.37 8.47
CA GLU A 97 25.83 8.09 7.95
C GLU A 97 25.35 9.15 6.95
N ILE A 98 25.99 10.31 6.89
CA ILE A 98 25.59 11.44 6.04
C ILE A 98 25.56 11.06 4.57
N GLU A 99 26.56 10.33 4.09
CA GLU A 99 26.59 9.89 2.69
C GLU A 99 25.37 9.00 2.34
N LYS A 100 25.01 8.10 3.24
CA LYS A 100 23.82 7.25 3.06
C LYS A 100 22.54 8.08 3.11
N LEU A 101 22.49 9.08 3.99
CA LEU A 101 21.34 10.00 4.08
C LEU A 101 21.17 10.77 2.76
N HIS A 102 22.24 11.29 2.19
CA HIS A 102 22.20 12.01 0.92
C HIS A 102 21.78 11.12 -0.25
N LYS A 103 22.18 9.83 -0.26
CA LYS A 103 21.69 8.86 -1.26
C LYS A 103 20.17 8.70 -1.16
N ILE A 104 19.63 8.63 0.07
CA ILE A 104 18.17 8.54 0.30
C ILE A 104 17.48 9.84 -0.14
N TYR A 105 18.05 11.00 0.17
CA TYR A 105 17.52 12.29 -0.26
C TYR A 105 17.43 12.38 -1.80
N ASN A 106 18.53 12.09 -2.48
CA ASN A 106 18.58 12.10 -3.94
C ASN A 106 17.58 11.10 -4.56
N GLN A 107 17.38 9.94 -3.92
CA GLN A 107 16.39 8.98 -4.37
C GLN A 107 14.96 9.54 -4.19
N GLY A 108 14.69 10.23 -3.10
CA GLY A 108 13.39 10.90 -2.87
C GLY A 108 13.11 11.95 -3.95
N ILE A 109 14.09 12.78 -4.29
CA ILE A 109 13.98 13.78 -5.38
C ILE A 109 13.69 13.10 -6.73
N LYS A 110 14.42 12.03 -7.07
CA LYS A 110 14.18 11.26 -8.31
C LYS A 110 12.77 10.66 -8.36
N ASN A 111 12.25 10.24 -7.23
CA ASN A 111 10.89 9.71 -7.09
C ASN A 111 9.81 10.81 -7.05
N MET A 112 10.20 12.08 -7.23
CA MET A 112 9.30 13.24 -7.12
C MET A 112 8.58 13.35 -5.76
N VAL A 113 9.20 12.81 -4.71
CA VAL A 113 8.69 12.92 -3.34
C VAL A 113 9.19 14.23 -2.72
N GLU A 114 8.29 14.95 -2.09
CA GLU A 114 8.66 16.16 -1.33
C GLU A 114 9.54 15.76 -0.14
N VAL A 115 10.78 16.21 -0.15
CA VAL A 115 11.77 16.01 0.91
C VAL A 115 12.64 17.23 1.07
N SER A 116 13.06 17.52 2.29
CA SER A 116 14.00 18.62 2.59
C SER A 116 15.13 18.14 3.50
N LEU A 117 16.34 18.67 3.27
CA LEU A 117 17.49 18.47 4.15
C LEU A 117 17.46 19.48 5.30
N LEU A 118 17.71 19.00 6.50
CA LEU A 118 17.74 19.79 7.73
C LEU A 118 19.12 19.64 8.39
N SER A 119 19.80 20.77 8.62
CA SER A 119 21.10 20.80 9.25
C SER A 119 21.03 20.43 10.75
N ASN A 120 22.16 20.06 11.32
CA ASN A 120 22.33 19.85 12.76
C ASN A 120 21.76 21.02 13.58
N ARG A 121 22.02 22.28 13.18
CA ARG A 121 21.50 23.47 13.86
C ARG A 121 19.98 23.44 13.93
N LYS A 122 19.31 23.19 12.79
CA LYS A 122 17.86 23.16 12.72
C LYS A 122 17.27 22.01 13.54
N MET A 123 17.93 20.85 13.50
CA MET A 123 17.49 19.69 14.30
C MET A 123 17.64 19.92 15.81
N LYS A 124 18.67 20.64 16.27
CA LYS A 124 18.83 21.04 17.67
C LYS A 124 17.76 22.02 18.16
N GLU A 125 17.27 22.89 17.28
CA GLU A 125 16.14 23.77 17.60
C GLU A 125 14.83 22.96 17.82
N ILE A 126 14.63 21.86 17.08
CA ILE A 126 13.42 21.03 17.12
C ILE A 126 13.53 19.96 18.21
N TYR A 127 14.69 19.31 18.30
CA TYR A 127 14.96 18.18 19.20
C TYR A 127 16.32 18.36 19.90
N PRO A 128 16.42 19.24 20.91
CA PRO A 128 17.68 19.60 21.56
C PRO A 128 18.41 18.43 22.21
N ASP A 129 17.67 17.44 22.68
CA ASP A 129 18.21 16.29 23.42
C ASP A 129 18.70 15.16 22.49
N LEU A 130 18.44 15.26 21.19
CA LEU A 130 18.86 14.25 20.23
C LEU A 130 20.18 14.62 19.55
N LYS A 131 21.08 13.63 19.47
CA LYS A 131 22.30 13.78 18.67
C LYS A 131 21.99 13.51 17.21
N ILE A 132 21.84 14.58 16.43
CA ILE A 132 21.52 14.51 15.00
C ILE A 132 22.52 15.38 14.23
N GLU A 133 23.29 14.78 13.33
CA GLU A 133 24.23 15.51 12.47
C GLU A 133 23.49 16.19 11.30
N GLU A 134 22.58 15.45 10.67
CA GLU A 134 21.75 15.91 9.56
C GLU A 134 20.47 15.06 9.48
N ALA A 135 19.41 15.61 8.91
CA ALA A 135 18.16 14.87 8.72
C ALA A 135 17.49 15.17 7.37
N ILE A 136 16.68 14.23 6.90
CA ILE A 136 15.68 14.46 5.84
C ILE A 136 14.33 14.57 6.52
N PHE A 137 13.55 15.57 6.14
CA PHE A 137 12.14 15.66 6.49
C PHE A 137 11.28 15.33 5.27
N SER A 138 10.30 14.43 5.45
CA SER A 138 9.29 14.05 4.46
C SER A 138 7.92 14.40 4.98
N PRO A 139 7.31 15.49 4.53
CA PRO A 139 6.05 16.01 5.06
C PRO A 139 4.85 15.11 4.70
N ASN A 140 4.91 14.37 3.60
CA ASN A 140 3.79 13.58 3.08
C ASN A 140 3.64 12.20 3.72
N THR A 141 4.55 11.81 4.61
CA THR A 141 4.39 10.60 5.41
C THR A 141 3.37 10.84 6.53
N GLY A 142 2.51 9.87 6.78
CA GLY A 142 1.51 9.96 7.84
C GLY A 142 1.17 8.63 8.47
N ILE A 143 0.13 8.63 9.26
CA ILE A 143 -0.45 7.46 9.91
C ILE A 143 -1.96 7.41 9.66
N ILE A 144 -2.51 6.20 9.60
CA ILE A 144 -3.93 5.94 9.38
C ILE A 144 -4.41 4.82 10.30
N ASP A 145 -5.66 4.89 10.74
CA ASP A 145 -6.32 3.81 11.44
C ASP A 145 -6.69 2.71 10.42
N VAL A 146 -5.93 1.61 10.47
CA VAL A 146 -6.10 0.51 9.52
C VAL A 146 -7.41 -0.25 9.73
N PRO A 147 -7.88 -0.56 10.94
CA PRO A 147 -9.21 -1.10 11.19
C PRO A 147 -10.33 -0.25 10.58
N GLU A 148 -10.32 1.06 10.76
CA GLU A 148 -11.31 1.95 10.16
C GLU A 148 -11.22 1.95 8.63
N LEU A 149 -10.02 1.90 8.06
CA LEU A 149 -9.82 1.78 6.61
C LEU A 149 -10.45 0.48 6.07
N ILE A 150 -10.20 -0.65 6.73
CA ILE A 150 -10.78 -1.94 6.35
C ILE A 150 -12.30 -1.87 6.40
N SER A 151 -12.87 -1.38 7.50
CA SER A 151 -14.33 -1.27 7.67
C SER A 151 -14.97 -0.35 6.61
N ALA A 152 -14.31 0.75 6.26
CA ALA A 152 -14.80 1.65 5.20
C ALA A 152 -14.81 0.97 3.83
N LEU A 153 -13.76 0.20 3.50
CA LEU A 153 -13.69 -0.57 2.26
C LEU A 153 -14.78 -1.66 2.20
N GLU A 154 -15.01 -2.38 3.30
CA GLU A 154 -16.10 -3.36 3.39
C GLU A 154 -17.46 -2.70 3.17
N GLY A 155 -17.71 -1.57 3.82
CA GLY A 155 -18.93 -0.80 3.66
C GLY A 155 -19.19 -0.37 2.22
N ASP A 156 -18.15 0.10 1.51
CA ASP A 156 -18.26 0.50 0.11
C ASP A 156 -18.58 -0.68 -0.81
N ILE A 157 -17.92 -1.82 -0.60
CA ILE A 157 -18.19 -3.05 -1.36
C ILE A 157 -19.65 -3.47 -1.22
N GLN A 158 -20.14 -3.52 0.02
CA GLN A 158 -21.52 -3.91 0.33
C GLN A 158 -22.52 -2.91 -0.22
N HIS A 159 -22.25 -1.61 -0.10
CA HIS A 159 -23.09 -0.55 -0.65
C HIS A 159 -23.27 -0.67 -2.17
N ASN A 160 -22.23 -1.09 -2.87
CA ASN A 160 -22.27 -1.33 -4.32
C ASN A 160 -22.74 -2.76 -4.69
N GLY A 161 -23.31 -3.51 -3.75
CA GLY A 161 -23.86 -4.86 -4.01
C GLY A 161 -22.84 -5.99 -4.07
N GLY A 162 -21.56 -5.73 -3.75
CA GLY A 162 -20.55 -6.77 -3.62
C GLY A 162 -20.74 -7.61 -2.35
N LEU A 163 -20.26 -8.84 -2.37
CA LEU A 163 -20.36 -9.79 -1.27
C LEU A 163 -18.98 -10.11 -0.70
N ILE A 164 -18.92 -10.32 0.63
CA ILE A 164 -17.71 -10.82 1.30
C ILE A 164 -18.10 -12.10 2.04
N SER A 165 -17.45 -13.21 1.68
CA SER A 165 -17.69 -14.53 2.29
C SER A 165 -16.52 -14.88 3.19
N PHE A 166 -16.73 -14.82 4.50
CA PHE A 166 -15.75 -15.21 5.52
C PHE A 166 -15.73 -16.72 5.74
N LYS A 167 -14.70 -17.23 6.38
CA LYS A 167 -14.45 -18.66 6.65
C LYS A 167 -14.54 -19.51 5.39
N THR A 168 -14.14 -18.93 4.26
CA THR A 168 -14.21 -19.52 2.93
C THR A 168 -12.82 -19.70 2.36
N ASN A 169 -12.37 -20.96 2.32
CA ASN A 169 -11.06 -21.29 1.77
C ASN A 169 -11.12 -21.47 0.26
N PHE A 170 -10.23 -20.79 -0.44
CA PHE A 170 -9.96 -21.06 -1.85
C PHE A 170 -9.01 -22.25 -1.97
N ILE A 171 -9.43 -23.29 -2.70
CA ILE A 171 -8.64 -24.51 -2.87
C ILE A 171 -7.91 -24.50 -4.21
N ALA A 172 -8.65 -24.27 -5.29
CA ALA A 172 -8.12 -24.25 -6.65
C ALA A 172 -9.04 -23.54 -7.62
N CYS A 173 -8.48 -23.04 -8.73
CA CYS A 173 -9.24 -22.54 -9.87
C CYS A 173 -9.21 -23.60 -10.96
N LEU A 174 -10.41 -24.08 -11.36
CA LEU A 174 -10.56 -25.04 -12.45
C LEU A 174 -11.09 -24.28 -13.69
N LEU A 175 -10.18 -23.95 -14.60
CA LEU A 175 -10.52 -23.28 -15.88
C LEU A 175 -10.84 -24.32 -16.94
N TYR A 176 -12.09 -24.81 -16.94
CA TYR A 176 -12.54 -25.80 -17.95
C TYR A 176 -13.04 -25.20 -19.28
N THR A 177 -13.35 -23.90 -19.32
CA THR A 177 -14.13 -23.32 -20.42
C THR A 177 -13.40 -22.29 -21.28
N SER A 178 -12.21 -21.87 -20.89
CA SER A 178 -11.41 -20.94 -21.70
C SER A 178 -9.95 -21.31 -21.59
N PRO A 179 -9.44 -22.19 -22.49
CA PRO A 179 -8.00 -22.41 -22.57
C PRO A 179 -7.33 -21.06 -22.85
N SER A 180 -6.41 -20.66 -21.97
CA SER A 180 -5.60 -19.47 -22.19
C SER A 180 -4.80 -19.67 -23.49
N PRO A 181 -4.58 -18.62 -24.28
CA PRO A 181 -3.62 -18.69 -25.39
C PRO A 181 -2.23 -19.15 -24.96
N ARG A 182 -1.92 -19.08 -23.66
CA ARG A 182 -0.68 -19.61 -23.05
C ARG A 182 -0.72 -21.13 -22.82
N ASP A 183 -1.89 -21.76 -22.84
CA ASP A 183 -2.05 -23.20 -22.65
C ASP A 183 -1.85 -23.99 -23.95
N GLY A 184 -1.65 -23.30 -25.08
CA GLY A 184 -1.30 -23.91 -26.36
C GLY A 184 0.12 -24.47 -26.37
N LEU A 185 0.38 -25.35 -27.35
CA LEU A 185 1.68 -26.01 -27.58
C LEU A 185 2.89 -25.06 -27.69
N LEU A 186 2.67 -23.76 -27.88
CA LEU A 186 3.69 -22.71 -27.96
C LEU A 186 4.24 -22.28 -26.59
N SER A 187 3.64 -22.68 -25.47
CA SER A 187 4.10 -22.34 -24.12
C SER A 187 5.04 -23.38 -23.51
N ARG A 188 5.32 -24.48 -24.21
CA ARG A 188 6.35 -25.44 -23.77
C ARG A 188 7.72 -24.84 -24.05
N MET A 189 8.34 -24.29 -23.03
CA MET A 189 9.79 -24.08 -23.06
C MET A 189 10.45 -25.44 -23.28
N PRO A 190 11.38 -25.58 -24.24
CA PRO A 190 12.18 -26.79 -24.34
C PRO A 190 12.96 -26.90 -23.03
N SER A 191 12.83 -28.06 -22.35
CA SER A 191 13.72 -28.41 -21.27
C SER A 191 15.14 -28.44 -21.85
N SER A 192 15.97 -27.48 -21.45
CA SER A 192 17.39 -27.55 -21.73
C SER A 192 17.95 -28.85 -21.15
N ALA A 193 18.41 -29.71 -22.04
CA ALA A 193 19.27 -30.84 -21.70
C ALA A 193 20.61 -30.33 -21.14
#